data_2c2e58b3b8b40ecd20cebdf7c3ab9283
#
_entry.id   2c2e58b3b8b40ecd20cebdf7c3ab9283
#
_cell.length_a   1.000
_cell.length_b   1.000
_cell.length_c   1.000
_cell.angle_alpha   90.00
_cell.angle_beta   90.00
_cell.angle_gamma   90.00
#
_symmetry.space_group_name_H-M   'P 1'
#
loop_
_entity.id
_entity.type
_entity.pdbx_description
1 polymer ?
#
loop_
_entity_poly.entity_id
_entity_poly.type
_entity_poly.pdbx_seq_one_letter_code
_entity_poly.pdbx_strand_id
1 'polypeptide(L)'
;GRDLQPSEAFLLVADSDIKKLKDKLQSSYPELDKIKTIYNALGNYLQIPIGAGENQEYNFNINEFAQYYNFSLLEVYNSINLIEREGYIVTSEALQTPTKIHITASREDLYRFQIEYKEYDTLKKYMLRNLPGVLSDFVNIREETIFQKTGLPIDKIERQLKNLDELNFLTYITLSDKPKIQYLTERLDTKHFHLSKEVYNDRKNDAEKRIQAVID
;
A
#
# COMPACT_ATOMS: atom_id res chain seq x y z
N GLY A 1 15.72 -22.29 -18.35
CA GLY A 1 14.29 -22.56 -18.60
C GLY A 1 13.84 -23.85 -17.94
N ARG A 2 12.54 -24.10 -17.84
CA ARG A 2 11.99 -25.34 -17.26
C ARG A 2 12.28 -26.58 -18.09
N ASP A 3 12.72 -26.38 -19.33
CA ASP A 3 13.05 -27.38 -20.35
C ASP A 3 14.54 -27.71 -20.40
N LEU A 4 15.35 -27.19 -19.48
CA LEU A 4 16.80 -27.35 -19.42
C LEU A 4 17.57 -26.88 -20.67
N GLN A 5 16.91 -26.14 -21.57
CA GLN A 5 17.55 -25.56 -22.73
C GLN A 5 18.30 -24.28 -22.36
N PRO A 6 19.43 -23.98 -23.02
CA PRO A 6 20.09 -22.69 -22.86
C PRO A 6 19.14 -21.55 -23.18
N SER A 7 19.05 -20.57 -22.29
CA SER A 7 18.22 -19.38 -22.51
C SER A 7 19.05 -18.14 -22.25
N GLU A 8 18.89 -17.14 -23.09
CA GLU A 8 19.49 -15.83 -22.91
C GLU A 8 18.42 -14.86 -22.44
N ALA A 9 18.74 -14.06 -21.44
CA ALA A 9 17.89 -12.98 -20.96
C ALA A 9 18.54 -11.64 -21.29
N PHE A 10 17.82 -10.79 -22.03
CA PHE A 10 18.27 -9.44 -22.35
C PHE A 10 17.51 -8.44 -21.51
N LEU A 11 18.24 -7.62 -20.77
CA LEU A 11 17.70 -6.51 -20.02
C LEU A 11 18.00 -5.20 -20.77
N LEU A 12 16.96 -4.52 -21.24
CA LEU A 12 17.09 -3.19 -21.82
C LEU A 12 16.97 -2.16 -20.70
N VAL A 13 18.07 -1.48 -20.39
CA VAL A 13 18.16 -0.49 -19.32
C VAL A 13 18.47 0.87 -19.91
N ALA A 14 17.67 1.88 -19.55
CA ALA A 14 17.98 3.28 -19.82
C ALA A 14 18.54 3.97 -18.58
N ASP A 15 19.30 5.05 -18.75
CA ASP A 15 19.84 5.84 -17.63
C ASP A 15 18.76 6.32 -16.67
N SER A 16 17.55 6.61 -17.20
CA SER A 16 16.37 6.95 -16.40
C SER A 16 15.92 5.83 -15.46
N ASP A 17 16.15 4.57 -15.83
CA ASP A 17 15.74 3.41 -15.01
C ASP A 17 16.73 3.19 -13.88
N ILE A 18 18.02 3.40 -14.15
CA ILE A 18 19.09 3.39 -13.13
C ILE A 18 18.81 4.47 -12.08
N LYS A 19 18.46 5.68 -12.54
CA LYS A 19 18.10 6.77 -11.62
C LYS A 19 16.90 6.40 -10.76
N LYS A 20 15.84 5.90 -11.36
CA LYS A 20 14.63 5.43 -10.63
C LYS A 20 14.95 4.34 -9.60
N LEU A 21 15.83 3.39 -9.94
CA LEU A 21 16.28 2.34 -9.02
C LEU A 21 17.02 2.92 -7.81
N LYS A 22 17.92 3.88 -8.04
CA LYS A 22 18.63 4.57 -6.95
C LYS A 22 17.70 5.40 -6.08
N ASP A 23 16.78 6.15 -6.69
CA ASP A 23 15.77 6.94 -5.98
C ASP A 23 14.85 6.02 -5.14
N LYS A 24 14.45 4.87 -5.69
CA LYS A 24 13.67 3.86 -4.98
C LYS A 24 14.43 3.26 -3.80
N LEU A 25 15.73 2.98 -3.98
CA LEU A 25 16.57 2.50 -2.88
C LEU A 25 16.66 3.51 -1.75
N GLN A 26 16.93 4.77 -2.07
CA GLN A 26 17.04 5.85 -1.09
C GLN A 26 15.70 6.03 -0.33
N SER A 27 14.59 5.99 -1.04
CA SER A 27 13.26 6.06 -0.42
C SER A 27 12.91 4.84 0.43
N SER A 28 13.48 3.65 0.09
CA SER A 28 13.25 2.41 0.84
C SER A 28 14.02 2.35 2.16
N TYR A 29 15.07 3.14 2.28
CA TYR A 29 15.89 3.26 3.49
C TYR A 29 15.99 4.74 3.89
N PRO A 30 14.92 5.33 4.47
CA PRO A 30 14.96 6.71 4.93
C PRO A 30 16.06 6.90 5.98
N GLU A 31 16.65 8.08 6.04
CA GLU A 31 17.66 8.39 7.05
C GLU A 31 17.12 8.21 8.48
N LEU A 32 17.98 7.78 9.41
CA LEU A 32 17.58 7.50 10.79
C LEU A 32 16.89 8.69 11.47
N ASP A 33 17.33 9.90 11.19
CA ASP A 33 16.72 11.12 11.73
C ASP A 33 15.33 11.36 11.14
N LYS A 34 15.12 10.98 9.88
CA LYS A 34 13.79 11.03 9.25
C LYS A 34 12.84 10.04 9.90
N ILE A 35 13.31 8.81 10.18
CA ILE A 35 12.50 7.78 10.87
C ILE A 35 12.11 8.25 12.27
N LYS A 36 13.04 8.88 13.01
CA LYS A 36 12.76 9.50 14.33
C LYS A 36 11.71 10.61 14.23
N THR A 37 11.83 11.44 13.20
CA THR A 37 10.85 12.51 12.94
C THR A 37 9.46 11.93 12.67
N ILE A 38 9.38 10.88 11.85
CA ILE A 38 8.12 10.19 11.52
C ILE A 38 7.53 9.52 12.78
N TYR A 39 8.36 8.85 13.61
CA TYR A 39 7.92 8.26 14.86
C TYR A 39 7.32 9.30 15.81
N ASN A 40 7.99 10.43 15.98
CA ASN A 40 7.47 11.51 16.83
C ASN A 40 6.18 12.12 16.26
N ALA A 41 6.15 12.36 14.95
CA ALA A 41 4.97 12.85 14.25
C ALA A 41 3.79 11.89 14.40
N LEU A 42 4.04 10.56 14.32
CA LEU A 42 3.03 9.52 14.51
C LEU A 42 2.39 9.59 15.90
N GLY A 43 3.22 9.67 16.96
CA GLY A 43 2.71 9.82 18.32
C GLY A 43 1.91 11.12 18.53
N ASN A 44 2.30 12.21 17.87
CA ASN A 44 1.55 13.47 17.92
C ASN A 44 0.23 13.38 17.17
N TYR A 45 0.23 12.76 15.97
CA TYR A 45 -0.97 12.55 15.15
C TYR A 45 -2.03 11.73 15.90
N LEU A 46 -1.58 10.66 16.56
CA LEU A 46 -2.44 9.78 17.36
C LEU A 46 -2.74 10.34 18.76
N GLN A 47 -2.21 11.52 19.09
CA GLN A 47 -2.39 12.19 20.39
C GLN A 47 -1.97 11.33 21.60
N ILE A 48 -0.90 10.54 21.43
CA ILE A 48 -0.37 9.68 22.49
C ILE A 48 0.63 10.49 23.32
N PRO A 49 0.46 10.66 24.63
CA PRO A 49 1.49 11.24 25.47
C PRO A 49 2.76 10.39 25.55
N ILE A 50 3.92 11.00 25.77
CA ILE A 50 5.16 10.27 26.06
C ILE A 50 4.96 9.44 27.32
N GLY A 51 5.39 8.18 27.32
CA GLY A 51 5.20 7.24 28.42
C GLY A 51 3.81 6.58 28.46
N ALA A 52 3.01 6.72 27.40
CA ALA A 52 1.69 6.12 27.31
C ALA A 52 1.50 5.36 26.00
N GLY A 53 0.36 4.70 25.84
CA GLY A 53 -0.06 4.05 24.58
C GLY A 53 0.33 2.59 24.45
N GLU A 54 1.04 1.99 25.42
CA GLU A 54 1.42 0.59 25.39
C GLU A 54 0.18 -0.32 25.24
N ASN A 55 0.26 -1.26 24.28
CA ASN A 55 -0.80 -2.20 23.91
C ASN A 55 -2.14 -1.55 23.47
N GLN A 56 -2.13 -0.25 23.15
CA GLN A 56 -3.33 0.43 22.65
C GLN A 56 -3.35 0.49 21.13
N GLU A 57 -4.54 0.29 20.58
CA GLU A 57 -4.81 0.38 19.14
C GLU A 57 -5.39 1.73 18.75
N TYR A 58 -4.92 2.25 17.63
CA TYR A 58 -5.36 3.52 17.07
C TYR A 58 -5.75 3.36 15.61
N ASN A 59 -6.82 4.01 15.18
CA ASN A 59 -7.12 4.11 13.76
C ASN A 59 -6.03 4.95 13.09
N PHE A 60 -5.49 4.45 11.99
CA PHE A 60 -4.39 5.10 11.29
C PHE A 60 -4.54 5.00 9.78
N ASN A 61 -4.63 6.14 9.13
CA ASN A 61 -4.61 6.26 7.68
C ASN A 61 -3.26 6.85 7.24
N ILE A 62 -2.45 6.05 6.61
CA ILE A 62 -1.10 6.45 6.17
C ILE A 62 -1.13 7.60 5.16
N ASN A 63 -2.15 7.65 4.27
CA ASN A 63 -2.28 8.72 3.27
C ASN A 63 -2.60 10.06 3.95
N GLU A 64 -3.57 10.07 4.87
CA GLU A 64 -3.93 11.27 5.64
C GLU A 64 -2.77 11.75 6.49
N PHE A 65 -2.06 10.83 7.15
CA PHE A 65 -0.89 11.16 7.96
C PHE A 65 0.23 11.76 7.11
N ALA A 66 0.58 11.14 5.98
CA ALA A 66 1.61 11.63 5.08
C ALA A 66 1.27 13.02 4.54
N GLN A 67 0.01 13.24 4.16
CA GLN A 67 -0.48 14.53 3.68
C GLN A 67 -0.47 15.60 4.78
N TYR A 68 -0.91 15.26 5.99
CA TYR A 68 -0.98 16.19 7.12
C TYR A 68 0.41 16.76 7.50
N TYR A 69 1.45 15.93 7.46
CA TYR A 69 2.83 16.34 7.77
C TYR A 69 3.67 16.67 6.53
N ASN A 70 3.10 16.63 5.34
CA ASN A 70 3.80 16.83 4.07
C ASN A 70 5.02 15.90 3.92
N PHE A 71 4.84 14.63 4.30
CA PHE A 71 5.83 13.58 4.10
C PHE A 71 5.58 12.83 2.79
N SER A 72 6.62 12.26 2.21
CA SER A 72 6.47 11.28 1.14
C SER A 72 5.79 10.01 1.67
N LEU A 73 4.74 9.54 0.98
CA LEU A 73 4.03 8.32 1.35
C LEU A 73 4.97 7.11 1.46
N LEU A 74 5.92 7.00 0.53
CA LEU A 74 6.91 5.91 0.51
C LEU A 74 7.88 5.97 1.69
N GLU A 75 8.33 7.17 2.06
CA GLU A 75 9.17 7.36 3.26
C GLU A 75 8.42 6.99 4.54
N VAL A 76 7.14 7.42 4.66
CA VAL A 76 6.30 7.06 5.81
C VAL A 76 6.12 5.55 5.90
N TYR A 77 5.73 4.91 4.79
CA TYR A 77 5.53 3.47 4.72
C TYR A 77 6.79 2.70 5.14
N ASN A 78 7.94 3.05 4.59
CA ASN A 78 9.20 2.38 4.90
C ASN A 78 9.65 2.66 6.35
N SER A 79 9.44 3.87 6.86
CA SER A 79 9.74 4.20 8.26
C SER A 79 8.87 3.41 9.22
N ILE A 80 7.57 3.31 8.97
CA ILE A 80 6.63 2.51 9.78
C ILE A 80 7.05 1.04 9.79
N ASN A 81 7.39 0.46 8.63
CA ASN A 81 7.88 -0.91 8.56
C ASN A 81 9.18 -1.14 9.35
N LEU A 82 10.07 -0.15 9.39
CA LEU A 82 11.30 -0.25 10.19
C LEU A 82 10.99 -0.14 11.69
N ILE A 83 10.10 0.77 12.10
CA ILE A 83 9.66 0.94 13.49
C ILE A 83 8.92 -0.33 13.98
N GLU A 84 8.11 -0.95 13.12
CA GLU A 84 7.42 -2.21 13.40
C GLU A 84 8.40 -3.37 13.61
N ARG A 85 9.43 -3.47 12.76
CA ARG A 85 10.47 -4.51 12.87
C ARG A 85 11.32 -4.40 14.15
N GLU A 86 11.49 -3.19 14.63
CA GLU A 86 12.17 -2.95 15.92
C GLU A 86 11.24 -3.21 17.12
N GLY A 87 9.97 -3.57 16.88
CA GLY A 87 9.04 -3.98 17.93
C GLY A 87 8.40 -2.83 18.70
N TYR A 88 8.42 -1.61 18.20
CA TYR A 88 7.74 -0.48 18.85
C TYR A 88 6.25 -0.44 18.54
N ILE A 89 5.86 -0.85 17.36
CA ILE A 89 4.49 -0.85 16.88
C ILE A 89 4.20 -2.12 16.10
N VAL A 90 2.93 -2.41 15.89
CA VAL A 90 2.47 -3.38 14.90
C VAL A 90 1.36 -2.73 14.06
N THR A 91 1.39 -2.98 12.77
CA THR A 91 0.38 -2.49 11.84
C THR A 91 -0.61 -3.60 11.52
N SER A 92 -1.89 -3.26 11.36
CA SER A 92 -2.85 -4.23 10.85
C SER A 92 -2.50 -4.58 9.39
N GLU A 93 -2.84 -5.80 8.95
CA GLU A 93 -2.65 -6.24 7.56
C GLU A 93 -3.27 -5.28 6.54
N ALA A 94 -4.23 -4.48 6.98
CA ALA A 94 -4.88 -3.44 6.20
C ALA A 94 -3.92 -2.38 5.62
N LEU A 95 -2.78 -2.10 6.23
CA LEU A 95 -1.76 -1.22 5.65
C LEU A 95 -1.03 -1.84 4.45
N GLN A 96 -1.07 -3.16 4.33
CA GLN A 96 -0.33 -3.91 3.32
C GLN A 96 -1.21 -4.52 2.24
N THR A 97 -2.51 -4.63 2.49
CA THR A 97 -3.44 -5.32 1.58
C THR A 97 -4.26 -4.29 0.80
N PRO A 98 -4.08 -4.16 -0.50
CA PRO A 98 -4.92 -3.29 -1.31
C PRO A 98 -6.37 -3.80 -1.33
N THR A 99 -7.30 -2.88 -1.52
CA THR A 99 -8.69 -3.22 -1.84
C THR A 99 -8.74 -4.18 -3.03
N LYS A 100 -9.58 -5.20 -2.96
CA LYS A 100 -9.68 -6.24 -3.99
C LYS A 100 -11.11 -6.40 -4.46
N ILE A 101 -11.24 -6.69 -5.75
CA ILE A 101 -12.52 -7.07 -6.34
C ILE A 101 -12.37 -8.32 -7.19
N HIS A 102 -13.43 -9.12 -7.23
CA HIS A 102 -13.59 -10.25 -8.13
C HIS A 102 -15.02 -10.25 -8.66
N ILE A 103 -15.23 -10.20 -9.96
CA ILE A 103 -16.57 -10.27 -10.56
C ILE A 103 -17.01 -11.73 -10.56
N THR A 104 -18.01 -12.03 -9.73
CA THR A 104 -18.58 -13.38 -9.55
C THR A 104 -19.82 -13.62 -10.42
N ALA A 105 -20.37 -12.57 -11.02
CA ALA A 105 -21.55 -12.64 -11.86
C ALA A 105 -21.31 -13.54 -13.10
N SER A 106 -22.33 -14.34 -13.46
CA SER A 106 -22.32 -15.12 -14.67
C SER A 106 -22.37 -14.24 -15.93
N ARG A 107 -22.06 -14.79 -17.11
CA ARG A 107 -22.19 -14.05 -18.37
C ARG A 107 -23.60 -13.56 -18.64
N GLU A 108 -24.61 -14.34 -18.21
CA GLU A 108 -26.01 -13.99 -18.37
C GLU A 108 -26.41 -12.85 -17.43
N ASP A 109 -25.91 -12.87 -16.20
CA ASP A 109 -26.13 -11.81 -15.23
C ASP A 109 -25.41 -10.51 -15.65
N LEU A 110 -24.22 -10.61 -16.20
CA LEU A 110 -23.49 -9.46 -16.77
C LEU A 110 -24.30 -8.77 -17.87
N TYR A 111 -24.95 -9.54 -18.74
CA TYR A 111 -25.80 -9.01 -19.81
C TYR A 111 -27.08 -8.38 -19.26
N ARG A 112 -27.76 -9.08 -18.36
CA ARG A 112 -28.98 -8.56 -17.70
C ARG A 112 -28.70 -7.28 -16.93
N PHE A 113 -27.65 -7.27 -16.17
CA PHE A 113 -27.21 -6.11 -15.40
C PHE A 113 -26.91 -4.88 -16.28
N GLN A 114 -26.44 -5.10 -17.49
CA GLN A 114 -26.18 -4.01 -18.44
C GLN A 114 -27.44 -3.27 -18.87
N ILE A 115 -28.57 -3.96 -18.89
CA ILE A 115 -29.87 -3.40 -19.29
C ILE A 115 -30.56 -2.71 -18.11
N GLU A 116 -30.52 -3.34 -16.93
CA GLU A 116 -31.27 -2.92 -15.76
C GLU A 116 -30.59 -1.81 -14.96
N TYR A 117 -29.25 -1.78 -14.89
CA TYR A 117 -28.50 -0.90 -13.98
C TYR A 117 -27.52 0.02 -14.73
N LYS A 118 -28.06 0.96 -15.49
CA LYS A 118 -27.29 1.90 -16.31
C LYS A 118 -26.36 2.80 -15.50
N GLU A 119 -26.69 3.08 -14.25
CA GLU A 119 -25.91 3.93 -13.33
C GLU A 119 -24.52 3.38 -13.00
N TYR A 120 -24.33 2.04 -13.10
CA TYR A 120 -23.04 1.38 -12.88
C TYR A 120 -22.22 1.21 -14.15
N ASP A 121 -22.74 1.64 -15.31
CA ASP A 121 -22.15 1.32 -16.62
C ASP A 121 -20.71 1.83 -16.77
N THR A 122 -20.43 3.02 -16.24
CA THR A 122 -19.09 3.62 -16.28
C THR A 122 -18.09 2.79 -15.45
N LEU A 123 -18.45 2.45 -14.21
CA LEU A 123 -17.59 1.65 -13.33
C LEU A 123 -17.40 0.22 -13.86
N LYS A 124 -18.48 -0.39 -14.34
CA LYS A 124 -18.44 -1.73 -14.94
C LYS A 124 -17.55 -1.78 -16.17
N LYS A 125 -17.70 -0.82 -17.10
CA LYS A 125 -16.82 -0.73 -18.28
C LYS A 125 -15.36 -0.55 -17.91
N TYR A 126 -15.09 0.23 -16.87
CA TYR A 126 -13.75 0.38 -16.34
C TYR A 126 -13.19 -0.95 -15.84
N MET A 127 -13.93 -1.64 -14.97
CA MET A 127 -13.49 -2.91 -14.39
C MET A 127 -13.18 -3.96 -15.45
N LEU A 128 -14.09 -4.15 -16.43
CA LEU A 128 -13.92 -5.16 -17.47
C LEU A 128 -12.79 -4.83 -18.46
N ARG A 129 -12.47 -3.56 -18.68
CA ARG A 129 -11.44 -3.13 -19.65
C ARG A 129 -10.06 -2.93 -19.06
N ASN A 130 -9.99 -2.51 -17.80
CA ASN A 130 -8.74 -2.05 -17.19
C ASN A 130 -8.22 -2.98 -16.08
N LEU A 131 -9.02 -3.98 -15.68
CA LEU A 131 -8.65 -4.93 -14.62
C LEU A 131 -8.55 -6.35 -15.21
N PRO A 132 -7.39 -6.69 -15.82
CA PRO A 132 -7.21 -8.02 -16.40
C PRO A 132 -7.32 -9.07 -15.29
N GLY A 133 -8.06 -10.15 -15.57
CA GLY A 133 -8.26 -11.25 -14.63
C GLY A 133 -9.41 -11.05 -13.64
N VAL A 134 -10.09 -9.91 -13.59
CA VAL A 134 -11.18 -9.61 -12.63
C VAL A 134 -12.37 -10.60 -12.68
N LEU A 135 -12.53 -11.32 -13.79
CA LEU A 135 -13.54 -12.38 -13.95
C LEU A 135 -13.06 -13.76 -13.49
N SER A 136 -11.77 -13.91 -13.22
CA SER A 136 -11.15 -15.21 -12.91
C SER A 136 -10.61 -15.27 -11.49
N ASP A 137 -10.22 -14.14 -10.93
CA ASP A 137 -9.59 -14.05 -9.60
C ASP A 137 -9.72 -12.62 -9.04
N PHE A 138 -9.32 -12.46 -7.78
CA PHE A 138 -9.24 -11.15 -7.13
C PHE A 138 -8.17 -10.27 -7.75
N VAL A 139 -8.57 -9.05 -8.12
CA VAL A 139 -7.68 -8.02 -8.65
C VAL A 139 -7.63 -6.85 -7.67
N ASN A 140 -6.40 -6.40 -7.40
CA ASN A 140 -6.19 -5.21 -6.56
C ASN A 140 -6.67 -3.95 -7.30
N ILE A 141 -7.37 -3.10 -6.58
CA ILE A 141 -7.81 -1.80 -7.09
C ILE A 141 -7.34 -0.66 -6.18
N ARG A 142 -7.37 0.54 -6.75
CA ARG A 142 -7.23 1.79 -6.01
C ARG A 142 -8.32 2.72 -6.51
N GLU A 143 -9.12 3.21 -5.63
CA GLU A 143 -10.26 4.08 -5.91
C GLU A 143 -9.82 5.38 -6.59
N GLU A 144 -8.64 5.90 -6.23
CA GLU A 144 -8.05 7.08 -6.86
C GLU A 144 -7.74 6.84 -8.35
N THR A 145 -7.26 5.64 -8.69
CA THR A 145 -6.99 5.28 -10.09
C THR A 145 -8.29 5.19 -10.89
N ILE A 146 -9.35 4.65 -10.28
CA ILE A 146 -10.68 4.60 -10.89
C ILE A 146 -11.21 6.02 -11.10
N PHE A 147 -11.11 6.89 -10.10
CA PHE A 147 -11.49 8.30 -10.23
C PHE A 147 -10.75 8.99 -11.39
N GLN A 148 -9.43 8.86 -11.47
CA GLN A 148 -8.61 9.46 -12.53
C GLN A 148 -9.02 9.00 -13.94
N LYS A 149 -9.46 7.75 -14.09
CA LYS A 149 -9.82 7.16 -15.38
C LYS A 149 -11.28 7.35 -15.77
N THR A 150 -12.18 7.49 -14.80
CA THR A 150 -13.63 7.52 -15.02
C THR A 150 -14.26 8.88 -14.72
N GLY A 151 -13.62 9.71 -13.90
CA GLY A 151 -14.19 10.95 -13.37
C GLY A 151 -15.25 10.73 -12.29
N LEU A 152 -15.49 9.48 -11.87
CA LEU A 152 -16.45 9.19 -10.80
C LEU A 152 -15.87 9.58 -9.44
N PRO A 153 -16.57 10.34 -8.59
CA PRO A 153 -16.12 10.66 -7.24
C PRO A 153 -15.85 9.40 -6.42
N ILE A 154 -14.85 9.43 -5.54
CA ILE A 154 -14.40 8.26 -4.76
C ILE A 154 -15.53 7.71 -3.88
N ASP A 155 -16.28 8.58 -3.20
CA ASP A 155 -17.44 8.20 -2.39
C ASP A 155 -18.52 7.47 -3.21
N LYS A 156 -18.69 7.88 -4.47
CA LYS A 156 -19.61 7.21 -5.39
C LYS A 156 -19.08 5.86 -5.85
N ILE A 157 -17.76 5.75 -6.10
CA ILE A 157 -17.10 4.49 -6.47
C ILE A 157 -17.27 3.46 -5.34
N GLU A 158 -16.92 3.84 -4.11
CA GLU A 158 -17.05 2.96 -2.94
C GLU A 158 -18.48 2.50 -2.72
N ARG A 159 -19.44 3.42 -2.79
CA ARG A 159 -20.87 3.10 -2.66
C ARG A 159 -21.34 2.15 -3.75
N GLN A 160 -20.93 2.40 -5.00
CA GLN A 160 -21.28 1.53 -6.12
C GLN A 160 -20.67 0.14 -5.97
N LEU A 161 -19.42 0.02 -5.52
CA LEU A 161 -18.78 -1.27 -5.29
C LEU A 161 -19.47 -2.06 -4.17
N LYS A 162 -19.83 -1.40 -3.06
CA LYS A 162 -20.61 -2.03 -1.97
C LYS A 162 -21.97 -2.54 -2.44
N ASN A 163 -22.71 -1.72 -3.19
CA ASN A 163 -23.99 -2.16 -3.72
C ASN A 163 -23.85 -3.34 -4.71
N LEU A 164 -22.78 -3.35 -5.53
CA LEU A 164 -22.50 -4.46 -6.43
C LEU A 164 -22.15 -5.76 -5.69
N ASP A 165 -21.51 -5.66 -4.53
CA ASP A 165 -21.23 -6.79 -3.63
C ASP A 165 -22.53 -7.31 -3.02
N GLU A 166 -23.39 -6.43 -2.49
CA GLU A 166 -24.70 -6.79 -1.96
C GLU A 166 -25.61 -7.45 -3.01
N LEU A 167 -25.51 -7.06 -4.27
CA LEU A 167 -26.20 -7.66 -5.39
C LEU A 167 -25.57 -8.98 -5.88
N ASN A 168 -24.52 -9.46 -5.24
CA ASN A 168 -23.73 -10.64 -5.64
C ASN A 168 -23.18 -10.56 -7.08
N PHE A 169 -22.99 -9.36 -7.60
CA PHE A 169 -22.38 -9.13 -8.90
C PHE A 169 -20.86 -9.28 -8.87
N LEU A 170 -20.26 -8.84 -7.79
CA LEU A 170 -18.83 -9.00 -7.51
C LEU A 170 -18.65 -9.26 -6.00
N THR A 171 -17.46 -9.71 -5.63
CA THR A 171 -17.00 -9.67 -4.24
C THR A 171 -16.06 -8.49 -4.09
N TYR A 172 -16.41 -7.59 -3.16
CA TYR A 172 -15.64 -6.40 -2.83
C TYR A 172 -15.03 -6.54 -1.44
N ILE A 173 -13.75 -6.84 -1.39
CA ILE A 173 -13.01 -6.90 -0.14
C ILE A 173 -12.45 -5.50 0.09
N THR A 174 -13.20 -4.69 0.81
CA THR A 174 -12.63 -3.52 1.43
C THR A 174 -11.90 -3.99 2.67
N LEU A 175 -10.85 -3.32 3.00
CA LEU A 175 -10.35 -3.34 4.35
C LEU A 175 -11.37 -2.61 5.22
N SER A 176 -12.41 -3.36 5.63
CA SER A 176 -13.55 -2.82 6.38
C SER A 176 -13.18 -2.40 7.79
N ASP A 177 -12.04 -2.84 8.29
CA ASP A 177 -11.43 -2.28 9.48
C ASP A 177 -10.50 -1.16 9.04
N LYS A 178 -10.79 0.04 9.45
CA LYS A 178 -9.86 1.17 9.29
C LYS A 178 -8.47 0.69 9.67
N PRO A 179 -7.45 0.94 8.81
CA PRO A 179 -6.10 0.50 9.13
C PRO A 179 -5.76 0.96 10.55
N LYS A 180 -5.23 0.04 11.33
CA LYS A 180 -4.89 0.29 12.71
C LYS A 180 -3.40 0.18 12.94
N ILE A 181 -2.91 0.92 13.88
CA ILE A 181 -1.58 0.80 14.42
C ILE A 181 -1.69 0.58 15.93
N GLN A 182 -0.95 -0.40 16.44
CA GLN A 182 -0.87 -0.68 17.86
C GLN A 182 0.55 -0.38 18.34
N TYR A 183 0.66 0.35 19.44
CA TYR A 183 1.92 0.52 20.12
C TYR A 183 2.19 -0.70 21.00
N LEU A 184 3.32 -1.38 20.78
CA LEU A 184 3.73 -2.54 21.58
C LEU A 184 4.48 -2.12 22.84
N THR A 185 5.01 -0.90 22.85
CA THR A 185 5.66 -0.27 23.98
C THR A 185 5.00 1.07 24.28
N GLU A 186 5.29 1.67 25.42
CA GLU A 186 4.96 3.06 25.63
C GLU A 186 5.61 3.96 24.56
N ARG A 187 4.97 5.09 24.23
CA ARG A 187 5.57 6.09 23.36
C ARG A 187 6.81 6.65 24.00
N LEU A 188 7.97 6.42 23.38
CA LEU A 188 9.25 6.93 23.84
C LEU A 188 9.48 8.38 23.40
N ASP A 189 10.20 9.15 24.21
CA ASP A 189 10.83 10.38 23.74
C ASP A 189 11.83 10.03 22.62
N THR A 190 11.97 10.91 21.63
CA THR A 190 12.90 10.72 20.50
C THR A 190 14.34 10.48 20.91
N LYS A 191 14.75 10.96 22.10
CA LYS A 191 16.07 10.71 22.67
C LYS A 191 16.29 9.26 23.08
N HIS A 192 15.23 8.56 23.45
CA HIS A 192 15.24 7.17 23.89
C HIS A 192 14.78 6.21 22.78
N PHE A 193 14.29 6.74 21.68
CA PHE A 193 13.93 5.94 20.52
C PHE A 193 15.19 5.56 19.74
N HIS A 194 15.51 4.27 19.73
CA HIS A 194 16.70 3.73 19.08
C HIS A 194 16.34 2.67 18.06
N LEU A 195 16.91 2.80 16.87
CA LEU A 195 16.89 1.78 15.85
C LEU A 195 18.24 1.06 15.82
N SER A 196 18.25 -0.24 15.60
CA SER A 196 19.48 -1.00 15.45
C SER A 196 20.24 -0.55 14.20
N LYS A 197 21.28 0.28 14.42
CA LYS A 197 22.09 0.83 13.32
C LYS A 197 22.78 -0.27 12.51
N GLU A 198 23.20 -1.34 13.14
CA GLU A 198 23.86 -2.47 12.47
C GLU A 198 22.87 -3.14 11.51
N VAL A 199 21.70 -3.54 11.98
CA VAL A 199 20.66 -4.19 11.16
C VAL A 199 20.19 -3.27 10.02
N TYR A 200 20.03 -1.97 10.29
CA TYR A 200 19.67 -0.99 9.28
C TYR A 200 20.75 -0.86 8.20
N ASN A 201 22.01 -0.68 8.59
CA ASN A 201 23.12 -0.49 7.68
C ASN A 201 23.41 -1.76 6.85
N ASP A 202 23.40 -2.94 7.47
CA ASP A 202 23.62 -4.20 6.77
C ASP A 202 22.58 -4.42 5.67
N ARG A 203 21.30 -4.16 5.96
CA ARG A 203 20.23 -4.30 4.97
C ARG A 203 20.33 -3.26 3.86
N LYS A 204 20.66 -2.03 4.20
CA LYS A 204 20.88 -0.96 3.21
C LYS A 204 22.03 -1.33 2.29
N ASN A 205 23.18 -1.74 2.84
CA ASN A 205 24.34 -2.17 2.09
C ASN A 205 24.05 -3.38 1.19
N ASP A 206 23.28 -4.36 1.67
CA ASP A 206 22.88 -5.51 0.88
C ASP A 206 21.96 -5.12 -0.28
N ALA A 207 21.04 -4.19 -0.05
CA ALA A 207 20.17 -3.69 -1.09
C ALA A 207 20.97 -2.87 -2.14
N GLU A 208 21.95 -2.06 -1.71
CA GLU A 208 22.87 -1.34 -2.58
C GLU A 208 23.68 -2.29 -3.45
N LYS A 209 24.28 -3.33 -2.85
CA LYS A 209 25.01 -4.38 -3.59
C LYS A 209 24.16 -5.08 -4.64
N ARG A 210 22.89 -5.41 -4.31
CA ARG A 210 21.97 -6.03 -5.26
C ARG A 210 21.64 -5.13 -6.44
N ILE A 211 21.44 -3.84 -6.19
CA ILE A 211 21.18 -2.87 -7.27
C ILE A 211 22.42 -2.70 -8.12
N GLN A 212 23.60 -2.59 -7.51
CA GLN A 212 24.84 -2.47 -8.24
C GLN A 212 25.09 -3.68 -9.14
N ALA A 213 24.84 -4.90 -8.65
CA ALA A 213 24.96 -6.13 -9.43
C ALA A 213 23.95 -6.25 -10.61
N VAL A 214 22.93 -5.43 -10.63
CA VAL A 214 21.97 -5.34 -11.77
C VAL A 214 22.43 -4.30 -12.79
N ILE A 215 23.18 -3.29 -12.34
CA ILE A 215 23.67 -2.19 -13.18
C ILE A 215 24.97 -2.56 -13.91
N ASP A 216 25.85 -3.35 -13.27
CA ASP A 216 27.09 -3.87 -13.83
C ASP A 216 26.83 -5.03 -14.80
#